data_1461955836cf6954fc1d077ddb6bae09
#
_entry.id   1461955836cf6954fc1d077ddb6bae09
#
_cell.length_a   1.000
_cell.length_b   1.000
_cell.length_c   1.000
_cell.angle_alpha   90.00
_cell.angle_beta   90.00
_cell.angle_gamma   90.00
#
_symmetry.space_group_name_H-M   'P 1'
#
loop_
_entity.id
_entity.type
_entity.pdbx_description
1 polymer ?
#
loop_
_entity_poly.entity_id
_entity_poly.type
_entity_poly.pdbx_seq_one_letter_code
_entity_poly.pdbx_strand_id
1 'polypeptide(L)'
;MLAIAIEERLVYRGNFALGTLMRFLPIVTQVFLWTAVFSASSRGDIAGYSRNDIVAYYLLTMLSRAFSSMPGLAGGIARSIRDGSIKKFLVQPVDYVAFLLATRVAHKLVYYVVAAIPFAVVFFLCRGFFPPAPDAATVAAFLLSLVLSFLLGFFMEATLGMLGFWFMEVSSIVFGYMLVQYLLSGHMFPIDMLAGIPSGLPGTTLADVVTWLPFQFTAFFPAAVWLGKVQGGELVRLLVLEVAWVVVMVVACRVAWARGTRRYSGFGG
;
A
#
# COMPACT_ATOMS: atom_id res chain seq x y z
N MET A 1 16.94 -7.23 19.50
CA MET A 1 16.13 -6.33 18.65
C MET A 1 14.66 -6.71 18.65
N LEU A 2 14.29 -7.93 18.23
CA LEU A 2 12.87 -8.34 18.18
C LEU A 2 12.21 -8.38 19.57
N ALA A 3 12.88 -8.92 20.60
CA ALA A 3 12.40 -8.94 21.98
C ALA A 3 12.13 -7.53 22.53
N ILE A 4 13.06 -6.61 22.34
CA ILE A 4 12.93 -5.22 22.80
C ILE A 4 11.74 -4.53 22.11
N ALA A 5 11.57 -4.74 20.81
CA ALA A 5 10.44 -4.17 20.07
C ALA A 5 9.08 -4.77 20.49
N ILE A 6 9.07 -6.02 20.94
CA ILE A 6 7.86 -6.66 21.51
C ILE A 6 7.58 -6.11 22.90
N GLU A 7 8.59 -5.99 23.77
CA GLU A 7 8.45 -5.44 25.13
C GLU A 7 7.97 -4.00 25.10
N GLU A 8 8.53 -3.15 24.26
CA GLU A 8 8.11 -1.75 24.08
C GLU A 8 6.64 -1.65 23.66
N ARG A 9 6.16 -2.53 22.78
CA ARG A 9 4.76 -2.57 22.38
C ARG A 9 3.81 -3.17 23.44
N LEU A 10 4.29 -4.09 24.27
CA LEU A 10 3.52 -4.67 25.37
C LEU A 10 3.31 -3.69 26.52
N VAL A 11 4.27 -2.79 26.77
CA VAL A 11 4.12 -1.69 27.73
C VAL A 11 3.00 -0.73 27.32
N TYR A 12 2.86 -0.44 26.02
CA TYR A 12 1.83 0.44 25.45
C TYR A 12 0.63 -0.31 24.86
N ARG A 13 0.32 -1.50 25.34
CA ARG A 13 -0.75 -2.38 24.80
C ARG A 13 -2.12 -1.70 24.69
N GLY A 14 -2.48 -0.81 25.60
CA GLY A 14 -3.73 -0.05 25.55
C GLY A 14 -3.78 0.92 24.37
N ASN A 15 -2.73 1.71 24.18
CA ASN A 15 -2.60 2.61 23.03
C ASN A 15 -2.52 1.86 21.69
N PHE A 16 -1.87 0.70 21.68
CA PHE A 16 -1.81 -0.14 20.49
C PHE A 16 -3.18 -0.73 20.14
N ALA A 17 -3.90 -1.28 21.13
CA ALA A 17 -5.23 -1.82 20.92
C ALA A 17 -6.21 -0.75 20.45
N LEU A 18 -6.22 0.42 21.10
CA LEU A 18 -7.05 1.56 20.70
C LEU A 18 -6.69 2.05 19.30
N GLY A 19 -5.39 2.24 19.00
CA GLY A 19 -4.93 2.64 17.68
C GLY A 19 -5.25 1.63 16.58
N THR A 20 -5.30 0.33 16.92
CA THR A 20 -5.70 -0.70 15.97
C THR A 20 -7.22 -0.68 15.76
N LEU A 21 -8.02 -0.54 16.82
CA LEU A 21 -9.48 -0.40 16.70
C LEU A 21 -9.86 0.85 15.90
N MET A 22 -9.19 1.98 16.13
CA MET A 22 -9.43 3.22 15.35
C MET A 22 -9.17 3.06 13.86
N ARG A 23 -8.33 2.12 13.44
CA ARG A 23 -8.12 1.82 12.01
C ARG A 23 -9.33 1.17 11.34
N PHE A 24 -10.21 0.54 12.12
CA PHE A 24 -11.45 -0.05 11.60
C PHE A 24 -12.61 0.96 11.54
N LEU A 25 -12.48 2.12 12.20
CA LEU A 25 -13.50 3.16 12.16
C LEU A 25 -13.87 3.61 10.73
N PRO A 26 -12.91 3.81 9.80
CA PRO A 26 -13.25 4.12 8.40
C PRO A 26 -14.09 3.04 7.72
N ILE A 27 -13.93 1.75 8.10
CA ILE A 27 -14.76 0.68 7.53
C ILE A 27 -16.21 0.85 7.95
N VAL A 28 -16.45 1.17 9.21
CA VAL A 28 -17.82 1.40 9.72
C VAL A 28 -18.49 2.52 8.92
N THR A 29 -17.78 3.63 8.70
CA THR A 29 -18.30 4.75 7.89
C THR A 29 -18.55 4.34 6.44
N GLN A 30 -17.67 3.53 5.84
CA GLN A 30 -17.85 3.02 4.47
C GLN A 30 -19.04 2.06 4.37
N VAL A 31 -19.23 1.17 5.35
CA VAL A 31 -20.41 0.27 5.38
C VAL A 31 -21.70 1.08 5.43
N PHE A 32 -21.78 2.13 6.26
CA PHE A 32 -22.96 3.00 6.31
C PHE A 32 -23.16 3.78 5.00
N LEU A 33 -22.09 4.37 4.45
CA LEU A 33 -22.13 5.10 3.18
C LEU A 33 -22.68 4.21 2.06
N TRP A 34 -22.08 3.04 1.88
CA TRP A 34 -22.51 2.14 0.79
C TRP A 34 -23.87 1.53 1.05
N THR A 35 -24.26 1.30 2.30
CA THR A 35 -25.64 0.92 2.62
C THR A 35 -26.62 1.98 2.15
N ALA A 36 -26.33 3.26 2.39
CA ALA A 36 -27.17 4.37 1.90
C ALA A 36 -27.18 4.45 0.37
N VAL A 37 -26.02 4.29 -0.28
CA VAL A 37 -25.91 4.31 -1.75
C VAL A 37 -26.74 3.18 -2.37
N PHE A 38 -26.60 1.93 -1.87
CA PHE A 38 -27.37 0.79 -2.38
C PHE A 38 -28.87 0.91 -2.08
N SER A 39 -29.26 1.52 -0.95
CA SER A 39 -30.67 1.74 -0.64
C SER A 39 -31.31 2.79 -1.55
N ALA A 40 -30.54 3.76 -2.03
CA ALA A 40 -30.98 4.78 -2.98
C ALA A 40 -30.95 4.30 -4.45
N SER A 41 -30.22 3.22 -4.74
CA SER A 41 -30.13 2.63 -6.08
C SER A 41 -31.22 1.59 -6.28
N SER A 42 -31.93 1.66 -7.40
CA SER A 42 -32.87 0.62 -7.84
C SER A 42 -32.16 -0.63 -8.38
N ARG A 43 -30.84 -0.60 -8.53
CA ARG A 43 -30.01 -1.71 -9.02
C ARG A 43 -29.41 -2.46 -7.84
N GLY A 44 -29.43 -3.79 -7.92
CA GLY A 44 -28.83 -4.68 -6.90
C GLY A 44 -27.32 -4.70 -6.87
N ASP A 45 -26.67 -4.15 -7.91
CA ASP A 45 -25.23 -4.04 -8.06
C ASP A 45 -24.79 -2.67 -8.60
N ILE A 46 -23.55 -2.30 -8.32
CA ILE A 46 -22.91 -1.07 -8.86
C ILE A 46 -21.54 -1.50 -9.41
N ALA A 47 -21.36 -1.35 -10.73
CA ALA A 47 -20.15 -1.78 -11.44
C ALA A 47 -19.75 -3.25 -11.17
N GLY A 48 -20.75 -4.14 -11.05
CA GLY A 48 -20.54 -5.57 -10.78
C GLY A 48 -20.20 -5.90 -9.32
N TYR A 49 -20.33 -4.95 -8.40
CA TYR A 49 -20.16 -5.18 -6.96
C TYR A 49 -21.52 -5.19 -6.27
N SER A 50 -21.81 -6.26 -5.55
CA SER A 50 -22.92 -6.32 -4.60
C SER A 50 -22.56 -5.52 -3.33
N ARG A 51 -23.56 -5.25 -2.49
CA ARG A 51 -23.32 -4.63 -1.18
C ARG A 51 -22.31 -5.43 -0.33
N ASN A 52 -22.39 -6.75 -0.37
CA ASN A 52 -21.49 -7.60 0.40
C ASN A 52 -20.07 -7.54 -0.17
N ASP A 53 -19.92 -7.56 -1.49
CA ASP A 53 -18.60 -7.42 -2.14
C ASP A 53 -17.90 -6.12 -1.74
N ILE A 54 -18.64 -5.02 -1.61
CA ILE A 54 -18.07 -3.73 -1.21
C ILE A 54 -17.54 -3.78 0.22
N VAL A 55 -18.28 -4.39 1.16
CA VAL A 55 -17.79 -4.54 2.55
C VAL A 55 -16.53 -5.41 2.58
N ALA A 56 -16.55 -6.55 1.90
CA ALA A 56 -15.39 -7.43 1.78
C ALA A 56 -14.20 -6.71 1.10
N TYR A 57 -14.47 -5.92 0.05
CA TYR A 57 -13.48 -5.11 -0.64
C TYR A 57 -12.74 -4.15 0.31
N TYR A 58 -13.46 -3.39 1.14
CA TYR A 58 -12.80 -2.47 2.08
C TYR A 58 -11.98 -3.18 3.16
N LEU A 59 -12.41 -4.35 3.61
CA LEU A 59 -11.62 -5.17 4.53
C LEU A 59 -10.33 -5.67 3.86
N LEU A 60 -10.42 -6.12 2.60
CA LEU A 60 -9.27 -6.58 1.83
C LEU A 60 -8.32 -5.44 1.46
N THR A 61 -8.83 -4.26 1.08
CA THR A 61 -7.99 -3.09 0.80
C THR A 61 -7.29 -2.60 2.07
N MET A 62 -7.93 -2.67 3.23
CA MET A 62 -7.29 -2.38 4.50
C MET A 62 -6.14 -3.35 4.79
N LEU A 63 -6.34 -4.65 4.53
CA LEU A 63 -5.28 -5.65 4.65
C LEU A 63 -4.15 -5.35 3.67
N SER A 64 -4.44 -5.10 2.40
CA SER A 64 -3.44 -4.76 1.36
C SER A 64 -2.63 -3.52 1.75
N ARG A 65 -3.27 -2.49 2.29
CA ARG A 65 -2.58 -1.30 2.81
C ARG A 65 -1.73 -1.58 4.05
N ALA A 66 -2.11 -2.54 4.89
CA ALA A 66 -1.25 -2.97 5.98
C ALA A 66 0.09 -3.52 5.45
N PHE A 67 0.11 -4.10 4.25
CA PHE A 67 1.33 -4.53 3.56
C PHE A 67 2.03 -3.37 2.84
N SER A 68 1.35 -2.62 1.99
CA SER A 68 1.94 -1.63 1.09
C SER A 68 2.36 -0.31 1.76
N SER A 69 1.69 0.12 2.83
CA SER A 69 1.99 1.42 3.45
C SER A 69 3.31 1.44 4.20
N MET A 70 4.10 2.49 4.03
CA MET A 70 5.42 2.68 4.66
C MET A 70 5.48 3.98 5.47
N PRO A 71 4.70 4.12 6.55
CA PRO A 71 4.57 5.38 7.26
C PRO A 71 5.94 5.92 7.70
N GLY A 72 6.20 7.19 7.34
CA GLY A 72 7.40 7.91 7.71
C GLY A 72 8.69 7.49 7.00
N LEU A 73 8.66 6.57 6.02
CA LEU A 73 9.88 6.13 5.32
C LEU A 73 10.48 7.27 4.51
N ALA A 74 9.71 7.89 3.62
CA ALA A 74 10.19 8.99 2.77
C ALA A 74 10.70 10.17 3.60
N GLY A 75 9.92 10.62 4.60
CA GLY A 75 10.33 11.70 5.50
C GLY A 75 11.54 11.36 6.35
N GLY A 76 11.70 10.11 6.79
CA GLY A 76 12.86 9.64 7.55
C GLY A 76 14.13 9.64 6.72
N ILE A 77 14.07 9.19 5.46
CA ILE A 77 15.21 9.25 4.53
C ILE A 77 15.61 10.70 4.27
N ALA A 78 14.65 11.55 3.89
CA ALA A 78 14.92 12.96 3.62
C ALA A 78 15.50 13.69 4.83
N ARG A 79 15.02 13.39 6.03
CA ARG A 79 15.61 13.92 7.27
C ARG A 79 17.04 13.46 7.46
N SER A 80 17.32 12.16 7.27
CA SER A 80 18.69 11.62 7.42
C SER A 80 19.68 12.22 6.42
N ILE A 81 19.22 12.62 5.24
CA ILE A 81 20.01 13.33 4.24
C ILE A 81 20.31 14.76 4.74
N ARG A 82 19.28 15.48 5.20
CA ARG A 82 19.36 16.87 5.63
C ARG A 82 20.20 17.08 6.89
N ASP A 83 20.04 16.21 7.90
CA ASP A 83 20.78 16.29 9.17
C ASP A 83 22.18 15.65 9.10
N GLY A 84 22.53 15.08 7.95
CA GLY A 84 23.85 14.48 7.72
C GLY A 84 24.04 13.10 8.33
N SER A 85 23.04 12.51 9.00
CA SER A 85 23.16 11.18 9.62
C SER A 85 23.34 10.06 8.59
N ILE A 86 23.04 10.31 7.31
CA ILE A 86 23.28 9.39 6.20
C ILE A 86 24.78 9.11 5.99
N LYS A 87 25.68 10.01 6.42
CA LYS A 87 27.16 9.87 6.28
C LYS A 87 27.67 8.53 6.80
N LYS A 88 27.09 8.03 7.90
CA LYS A 88 27.46 6.72 8.48
C LYS A 88 27.31 5.55 7.50
N PHE A 89 26.34 5.62 6.59
CA PHE A 89 26.14 4.58 5.57
C PHE A 89 27.02 4.76 4.33
N LEU A 90 27.59 5.98 4.13
CA LEU A 90 28.51 6.22 3.02
C LEU A 90 29.93 5.73 3.32
N VAL A 91 30.31 5.65 4.61
CA VAL A 91 31.63 5.18 5.05
C VAL A 91 31.66 3.71 5.47
N GLN A 92 30.51 3.08 5.62
CA GLN A 92 30.38 1.67 5.98
C GLN A 92 30.08 0.81 4.72
N PRO A 93 30.58 -0.42 4.65
CA PRO A 93 30.29 -1.34 3.54
C PRO A 93 28.87 -1.93 3.66
N VAL A 94 27.87 -1.08 3.85
CA VAL A 94 26.46 -1.46 4.03
C VAL A 94 25.62 -0.79 2.96
N ASP A 95 24.86 -1.60 2.22
CA ASP A 95 23.88 -1.07 1.28
C ASP A 95 22.72 -0.41 2.05
N TYR A 96 22.60 0.91 1.92
CA TYR A 96 21.59 1.70 2.64
C TYR A 96 20.16 1.27 2.30
N VAL A 97 19.87 1.03 1.02
CA VAL A 97 18.52 0.65 0.58
C VAL A 97 18.15 -0.74 1.11
N ALA A 98 19.11 -1.68 1.05
CA ALA A 98 18.92 -3.02 1.61
C ALA A 98 18.75 -2.98 3.15
N PHE A 99 19.51 -2.14 3.85
CA PHE A 99 19.37 -1.92 5.29
C PHE A 99 17.96 -1.38 5.64
N LEU A 100 17.47 -0.38 4.90
CA LEU A 100 16.13 0.16 5.10
C LEU A 100 15.06 -0.90 4.85
N LEU A 101 15.21 -1.69 3.77
CA LEU A 101 14.27 -2.77 3.45
C LEU A 101 14.25 -3.82 4.57
N ALA A 102 15.41 -4.29 5.02
CA ALA A 102 15.50 -5.26 6.12
C ALA A 102 14.85 -4.72 7.41
N THR A 103 15.08 -3.45 7.73
CA THR A 103 14.46 -2.78 8.88
C THR A 103 12.94 -2.75 8.73
N ARG A 104 12.42 -2.44 7.54
CA ARG A 104 10.96 -2.43 7.27
C ARG A 104 10.35 -3.82 7.33
N VAL A 105 11.02 -4.83 6.80
CA VAL A 105 10.59 -6.23 6.93
C VAL A 105 10.47 -6.60 8.41
N ALA A 106 11.50 -6.34 9.22
CA ALA A 106 11.48 -6.62 10.65
C ALA A 106 10.31 -5.93 11.38
N HIS A 107 10.11 -4.63 11.14
CA HIS A 107 8.99 -3.88 11.72
C HIS A 107 7.63 -4.43 11.29
N LYS A 108 7.47 -4.81 10.01
CA LYS A 108 6.22 -5.38 9.48
C LYS A 108 5.93 -6.74 10.10
N LEU A 109 6.92 -7.61 10.24
CA LEU A 109 6.73 -8.92 10.89
C LEU A 109 6.22 -8.77 12.32
N VAL A 110 6.82 -7.87 13.12
CA VAL A 110 6.34 -7.58 14.47
C VAL A 110 4.91 -7.01 14.42
N TYR A 111 4.65 -6.07 13.49
CA TYR A 111 3.31 -5.50 13.34
C TYR A 111 2.27 -6.58 13.01
N TYR A 112 2.55 -7.51 12.09
CA TYR A 112 1.59 -8.55 11.69
C TYR A 112 1.29 -9.52 12.83
N VAL A 113 2.30 -9.92 13.61
CA VAL A 113 2.08 -10.78 14.78
C VAL A 113 1.12 -10.13 15.78
N VAL A 114 1.31 -8.85 16.07
CA VAL A 114 0.45 -8.14 17.04
C VAL A 114 -0.90 -7.77 16.44
N ALA A 115 -0.96 -7.42 15.15
CA ALA A 115 -2.18 -7.05 14.46
C ALA A 115 -3.05 -8.26 14.05
N ALA A 116 -2.49 -9.48 14.03
CA ALA A 116 -3.22 -10.68 13.62
C ALA A 116 -4.52 -10.90 14.41
N ILE A 117 -4.47 -10.70 15.73
CA ILE A 117 -5.64 -10.92 16.59
C ILE A 117 -6.79 -9.96 16.24
N PRO A 118 -6.61 -8.61 16.24
CA PRO A 118 -7.70 -7.70 15.91
C PRO A 118 -8.18 -7.87 14.46
N PHE A 119 -7.29 -8.16 13.51
CA PHE A 119 -7.70 -8.47 12.14
C PHE A 119 -8.53 -9.74 12.09
N ALA A 120 -8.10 -10.83 12.73
CA ALA A 120 -8.84 -12.08 12.78
C ALA A 120 -10.24 -11.90 13.38
N VAL A 121 -10.37 -11.12 14.48
CA VAL A 121 -11.67 -10.82 15.09
C VAL A 121 -12.59 -10.10 14.11
N VAL A 122 -12.10 -9.03 13.43
CA VAL A 122 -12.93 -8.26 12.50
C VAL A 122 -13.31 -9.10 11.28
N PHE A 123 -12.38 -9.86 10.71
CA PHE A 123 -12.67 -10.76 9.58
C PHE A 123 -13.67 -11.86 9.97
N PHE A 124 -13.56 -12.40 11.18
CA PHE A 124 -14.52 -13.38 11.69
C PHE A 124 -15.92 -12.78 11.86
N LEU A 125 -16.03 -11.59 12.43
CA LEU A 125 -17.32 -10.88 12.58
C LEU A 125 -17.94 -10.54 11.22
N CYS A 126 -17.11 -10.18 10.23
CA CYS A 126 -17.53 -9.81 8.88
C CYS A 126 -17.55 -10.99 7.89
N ARG A 127 -17.37 -12.23 8.36
CA ARG A 127 -17.29 -13.42 7.46
C ARG A 127 -18.48 -13.61 6.52
N GLY A 128 -19.67 -13.16 6.94
CA GLY A 128 -20.89 -13.26 6.13
C GLY A 128 -20.92 -12.37 4.90
N PHE A 129 -19.97 -11.41 4.78
CA PHE A 129 -19.87 -10.55 3.61
C PHE A 129 -18.91 -11.10 2.55
N PHE A 130 -18.08 -12.09 2.90
CA PHE A 130 -17.11 -12.66 1.98
C PHE A 130 -17.77 -13.70 1.07
N PRO A 131 -17.38 -13.75 -0.22
CA PRO A 131 -17.72 -14.85 -1.08
C PRO A 131 -17.13 -16.17 -0.53
N PRO A 132 -17.58 -17.33 -1.04
CA PRO A 132 -16.94 -18.61 -0.73
C PRO A 132 -15.43 -18.53 -0.90
N ALA A 133 -14.70 -19.30 -0.08
CA ALA A 133 -13.23 -19.28 -0.11
C ALA A 133 -12.72 -19.55 -1.54
N PRO A 134 -11.82 -18.71 -2.07
CA PRO A 134 -11.26 -18.90 -3.39
C PRO A 134 -10.40 -20.18 -3.44
N ASP A 135 -10.13 -20.66 -4.65
CA ASP A 135 -9.26 -21.79 -4.90
C ASP A 135 -7.80 -21.49 -4.49
N ALA A 136 -7.00 -22.54 -4.34
CA ALA A 136 -5.61 -22.43 -3.88
C ALA A 136 -4.74 -21.55 -4.80
N ALA A 137 -5.02 -21.55 -6.12
CA ALA A 137 -4.28 -20.72 -7.07
C ALA A 137 -4.57 -19.22 -6.87
N THR A 138 -5.83 -18.87 -6.64
CA THR A 138 -6.25 -17.49 -6.32
C THR A 138 -5.67 -17.02 -4.99
N VAL A 139 -5.67 -17.89 -3.96
CA VAL A 139 -5.01 -17.57 -2.68
C VAL A 139 -3.51 -17.33 -2.87
N ALA A 140 -2.83 -18.18 -3.65
CA ALA A 140 -1.41 -18.00 -3.94
C ALA A 140 -1.14 -16.68 -4.69
N ALA A 141 -1.96 -16.35 -5.70
CA ALA A 141 -1.87 -15.08 -6.43
C ALA A 141 -2.10 -13.87 -5.52
N PHE A 142 -3.08 -13.94 -4.63
CA PHE A 142 -3.34 -12.90 -3.63
C PHE A 142 -2.14 -12.69 -2.70
N LEU A 143 -1.58 -13.76 -2.14
CA LEU A 143 -0.41 -13.67 -1.25
C LEU A 143 0.81 -13.12 -1.99
N LEU A 144 1.04 -13.56 -3.24
CA LEU A 144 2.10 -13.03 -4.08
C LEU A 144 1.92 -11.53 -4.32
N SER A 145 0.71 -11.10 -4.68
CA SER A 145 0.41 -9.68 -4.88
C SER A 145 0.60 -8.86 -3.60
N LEU A 146 0.26 -9.39 -2.41
CA LEU A 146 0.55 -8.69 -1.15
C LEU A 146 2.06 -8.47 -0.93
N VAL A 147 2.89 -9.45 -1.27
CA VAL A 147 4.35 -9.33 -1.17
C VAL A 147 4.88 -8.31 -2.18
N LEU A 148 4.40 -8.35 -3.42
CA LEU A 148 4.77 -7.39 -4.45
C LEU A 148 4.30 -5.97 -4.10
N SER A 149 3.10 -5.84 -3.57
CA SER A 149 2.54 -4.59 -3.05
C SER A 149 3.40 -3.98 -1.93
N PHE A 150 3.92 -4.82 -1.01
CA PHE A 150 4.88 -4.38 0.01
C PHE A 150 6.16 -3.83 -0.63
N LEU A 151 6.76 -4.55 -1.57
CA LEU A 151 7.96 -4.11 -2.26
C LEU A 151 7.71 -2.82 -3.05
N LEU A 152 6.60 -2.76 -3.78
CA LEU A 152 6.21 -1.58 -4.56
C LEU A 152 6.06 -0.36 -3.66
N GLY A 153 5.30 -0.45 -2.57
CA GLY A 153 5.12 0.63 -1.60
C GLY A 153 6.45 1.08 -0.99
N PHE A 154 7.33 0.12 -0.64
CA PHE A 154 8.65 0.44 -0.10
C PHE A 154 9.50 1.22 -1.11
N PHE A 155 9.64 0.74 -2.35
CA PHE A 155 10.51 1.40 -3.33
C PHE A 155 9.94 2.72 -3.83
N MET A 156 8.62 2.88 -3.92
CA MET A 156 7.97 4.16 -4.21
C MET A 156 8.32 5.21 -3.14
N GLU A 157 8.07 4.91 -1.87
CA GLU A 157 8.36 5.83 -0.78
C GLU A 157 9.87 6.06 -0.55
N ALA A 158 10.70 5.04 -0.73
CA ALA A 158 12.14 5.19 -0.67
C ALA A 158 12.65 6.13 -1.77
N THR A 159 12.14 5.99 -2.99
CA THR A 159 12.49 6.89 -4.11
C THR A 159 12.10 8.33 -3.80
N LEU A 160 10.91 8.56 -3.25
CA LEU A 160 10.50 9.90 -2.80
C LEU A 160 11.41 10.45 -1.71
N GLY A 161 11.81 9.64 -0.74
CA GLY A 161 12.73 10.05 0.30
C GLY A 161 14.11 10.46 -0.23
N MET A 162 14.58 9.79 -1.31
CA MET A 162 15.84 10.13 -1.99
C MET A 162 15.80 11.52 -2.65
N LEU A 163 14.62 12.09 -2.93
CA LEU A 163 14.51 13.47 -3.41
C LEU A 163 15.09 14.49 -2.43
N GLY A 164 15.28 14.10 -1.15
CA GLY A 164 16.00 14.90 -0.16
C GLY A 164 17.46 15.27 -0.55
N PHE A 165 18.07 14.56 -1.51
CA PHE A 165 19.37 14.96 -2.07
C PHE A 165 19.30 16.20 -2.96
N TRP A 166 18.12 16.52 -3.51
CA TRP A 166 17.92 17.66 -4.43
C TRP A 166 17.11 18.77 -3.81
N PHE A 167 16.20 18.43 -2.90
CA PHE A 167 15.27 19.36 -2.26
C PHE A 167 15.49 19.38 -0.75
N MET A 168 15.61 20.54 -0.16
CA MET A 168 15.77 20.68 1.28
C MET A 168 14.50 20.27 2.05
N GLU A 169 13.33 20.43 1.41
CA GLU A 169 12.05 20.09 1.99
C GLU A 169 11.24 19.23 1.01
N VAL A 170 10.88 18.02 1.44
CA VAL A 170 10.14 17.06 0.62
C VAL A 170 8.72 16.80 1.15
N SER A 171 8.32 17.41 2.27
CA SER A 171 7.03 17.13 2.92
C SER A 171 5.86 17.39 1.99
N SER A 172 5.90 18.49 1.23
CA SER A 172 4.84 18.83 0.26
C SER A 172 4.75 17.81 -0.87
N ILE A 173 5.89 17.30 -1.35
CA ILE A 173 5.94 16.26 -2.40
C ILE A 173 5.37 14.94 -1.85
N VAL A 174 5.78 14.56 -0.63
CA VAL A 174 5.26 13.37 0.04
C VAL A 174 3.76 13.49 0.29
N PHE A 175 3.28 14.65 0.70
CA PHE A 175 1.85 14.90 0.88
C PHE A 175 1.08 14.77 -0.44
N GLY A 176 1.57 15.40 -1.52
CA GLY A 176 0.98 15.27 -2.86
C GLY A 176 0.94 13.80 -3.33
N TYR A 177 2.02 13.06 -3.13
CA TYR A 177 2.06 11.61 -3.40
C TYR A 177 0.99 10.84 -2.60
N MET A 178 0.84 11.14 -1.31
CA MET A 178 -0.17 10.47 -0.47
C MET A 178 -1.59 10.71 -0.98
N LEU A 179 -1.91 11.92 -1.46
CA LEU A 179 -3.21 12.22 -2.06
C LEU A 179 -3.42 11.45 -3.36
N VAL A 180 -2.43 11.47 -4.26
CA VAL A 180 -2.48 10.72 -5.53
C VAL A 180 -2.64 9.23 -5.27
N GLN A 181 -1.83 8.68 -4.35
CA GLN A 181 -1.93 7.27 -3.96
C GLN A 181 -3.32 6.93 -3.39
N TYR A 182 -3.87 7.79 -2.52
CA TYR A 182 -5.19 7.56 -1.93
C TYR A 182 -6.30 7.48 -2.98
N LEU A 183 -6.24 8.34 -4.00
CA LEU A 183 -7.22 8.38 -5.09
C LEU A 183 -7.04 7.22 -6.07
N LEU A 184 -5.80 6.97 -6.52
CA LEU A 184 -5.52 6.04 -7.62
C LEU A 184 -5.26 4.60 -7.19
N SER A 185 -5.13 4.34 -5.89
CA SER A 185 -4.93 2.97 -5.38
C SER A 185 -6.21 2.14 -5.30
N GLY A 186 -7.38 2.76 -5.51
CA GLY A 186 -8.67 2.11 -5.26
C GLY A 186 -9.07 2.07 -3.78
N HIS A 187 -8.43 2.87 -2.94
CA HIS A 187 -8.75 2.88 -1.51
C HIS A 187 -10.09 3.56 -1.20
N MET A 188 -10.48 4.57 -1.98
CA MET A 188 -11.78 5.24 -1.81
C MET A 188 -12.94 4.43 -2.38
N PHE A 189 -12.73 3.80 -3.54
CA PHE A 189 -13.71 3.00 -4.27
C PHE A 189 -12.99 2.06 -5.24
N PRO A 190 -13.62 0.94 -5.64
CA PRO A 190 -13.05 0.07 -6.67
C PRO A 190 -12.78 0.82 -7.97
N ILE A 191 -11.61 0.58 -8.58
CA ILE A 191 -11.20 1.28 -9.81
C ILE A 191 -12.17 0.98 -10.97
N ASP A 192 -12.79 -0.18 -10.98
CA ASP A 192 -13.79 -0.60 -11.96
C ASP A 192 -14.97 0.39 -12.05
N MET A 193 -15.28 1.11 -10.99
CA MET A 193 -16.33 2.14 -10.98
C MET A 193 -15.99 3.35 -11.86
N LEU A 194 -14.72 3.52 -12.24
CA LEU A 194 -14.28 4.56 -13.18
C LEU A 194 -14.44 4.16 -14.64
N ALA A 195 -14.83 2.92 -14.96
CA ALA A 195 -14.99 2.43 -16.33
C ALA A 195 -16.07 3.18 -17.14
N GLY A 196 -17.04 3.84 -16.45
CA GLY A 196 -18.04 4.68 -17.09
C GLY A 196 -17.59 6.11 -17.39
N ILE A 197 -16.40 6.53 -16.98
CA ILE A 197 -15.91 7.90 -17.10
C ILE A 197 -14.87 7.98 -18.23
N PRO A 198 -15.10 8.82 -19.28
CA PRO A 198 -14.13 9.03 -20.35
C PRO A 198 -12.82 9.62 -19.80
N SER A 199 -11.67 9.11 -20.24
CA SER A 199 -10.35 9.61 -19.82
C SER A 199 -9.92 10.90 -20.54
N GLY A 200 -10.64 11.30 -21.60
CA GLY A 200 -10.23 12.35 -22.51
C GLY A 200 -9.32 11.86 -23.67
N LEU A 201 -8.87 10.60 -23.59
CA LEU A 201 -8.15 9.94 -24.69
C LEU A 201 -9.13 9.11 -25.53
N PRO A 202 -9.02 9.11 -26.88
CA PRO A 202 -9.95 8.40 -27.75
C PRO A 202 -10.02 6.89 -27.41
N GLY A 203 -11.25 6.41 -27.13
CA GLY A 203 -11.51 4.99 -26.92
C GLY A 203 -11.05 4.42 -25.57
N THR A 204 -10.65 5.27 -24.61
CA THR A 204 -10.22 4.84 -23.27
C THR A 204 -11.04 5.44 -22.15
N THR A 205 -11.22 4.69 -21.08
CA THR A 205 -11.86 5.13 -19.86
C THR A 205 -10.84 5.57 -18.81
N LEU A 206 -11.29 6.25 -17.77
CA LEU A 206 -10.44 6.64 -16.65
C LEU A 206 -9.91 5.40 -15.91
N ALA A 207 -10.70 4.33 -15.83
CA ALA A 207 -10.25 3.04 -15.29
C ALA A 207 -9.06 2.49 -16.06
N ASP A 208 -9.09 2.53 -17.41
CA ASP A 208 -7.99 2.03 -18.25
C ASP A 208 -6.68 2.76 -17.95
N VAL A 209 -6.73 4.09 -17.78
CA VAL A 209 -5.54 4.88 -17.45
C VAL A 209 -5.00 4.53 -16.07
N VAL A 210 -5.90 4.44 -15.06
CA VAL A 210 -5.50 4.17 -13.67
C VAL A 210 -4.94 2.76 -13.52
N THR A 211 -5.48 1.77 -14.26
CA THR A 211 -5.00 0.38 -14.22
C THR A 211 -3.61 0.16 -14.83
N TRP A 212 -3.08 1.12 -15.61
CA TRP A 212 -1.69 1.09 -16.03
C TRP A 212 -0.70 1.62 -14.99
N LEU A 213 -1.18 2.39 -14.00
CA LEU A 213 -0.34 3.02 -13.00
C LEU A 213 0.00 2.05 -11.84
N PRO A 214 1.12 2.27 -11.14
CA PRO A 214 1.55 1.38 -10.06
C PRO A 214 0.61 1.41 -8.84
N PHE A 215 -0.17 2.45 -8.68
CA PHE A 215 -0.96 2.70 -7.47
C PHE A 215 -2.02 1.62 -7.21
N GLN A 216 -2.66 1.09 -8.25
CA GLN A 216 -3.70 0.05 -8.11
C GLN A 216 -3.21 -1.20 -7.37
N PHE A 217 -1.92 -1.55 -7.52
CA PHE A 217 -1.34 -2.73 -6.90
C PHE A 217 -1.18 -2.60 -5.38
N THR A 218 -1.31 -1.38 -4.84
CA THR A 218 -1.16 -1.15 -3.40
C THR A 218 -2.42 -1.39 -2.59
N ALA A 219 -3.60 -1.46 -3.22
CA ALA A 219 -4.87 -1.71 -2.52
C ALA A 219 -5.90 -2.47 -3.38
N PHE A 220 -6.25 -1.96 -4.58
CA PHE A 220 -7.30 -2.49 -5.44
C PHE A 220 -7.01 -3.91 -5.92
N PHE A 221 -5.87 -4.12 -6.57
CA PHE A 221 -5.58 -5.37 -7.27
C PHE A 221 -5.60 -6.60 -6.34
N PRO A 222 -4.90 -6.62 -5.18
CA PRO A 222 -5.00 -7.77 -4.27
C PRO A 222 -6.46 -8.04 -3.84
N ALA A 223 -7.24 -6.98 -3.55
CA ALA A 223 -8.63 -7.14 -3.15
C ALA A 223 -9.50 -7.71 -4.30
N ALA A 224 -9.31 -7.22 -5.53
CA ALA A 224 -10.00 -7.69 -6.72
C ALA A 224 -9.68 -9.16 -7.04
N VAL A 225 -8.42 -9.59 -6.84
CA VAL A 225 -8.01 -11.00 -6.98
C VAL A 225 -8.78 -11.87 -6.00
N TRP A 226 -8.80 -11.53 -4.71
CA TRP A 226 -9.52 -12.32 -3.71
C TRP A 226 -11.03 -12.41 -3.98
N LEU A 227 -11.64 -11.31 -4.41
CA LEU A 227 -13.07 -11.24 -4.74
C LEU A 227 -13.42 -11.91 -6.09
N GLY A 228 -12.43 -12.45 -6.81
CA GLY A 228 -12.65 -13.10 -8.10
C GLY A 228 -13.05 -12.12 -9.22
N LYS A 229 -12.81 -10.81 -9.05
CA LYS A 229 -13.09 -9.80 -10.07
C LYS A 229 -12.03 -9.80 -11.19
N VAL A 230 -10.83 -10.31 -10.90
CA VAL A 230 -9.73 -10.48 -11.85
C VAL A 230 -9.35 -11.95 -11.89
N GLN A 231 -9.47 -12.59 -13.06
CA GLN A 231 -9.26 -14.03 -13.23
C GLN A 231 -8.58 -14.35 -14.56
N GLY A 232 -8.11 -15.60 -14.68
CA GLY A 232 -7.59 -16.14 -15.95
C GLY A 232 -6.40 -15.37 -16.51
N GLY A 233 -6.43 -15.08 -17.81
CA GLY A 233 -5.33 -14.39 -18.50
C GLY A 233 -5.12 -12.96 -18.00
N GLU A 234 -6.15 -12.28 -17.54
CA GLU A 234 -6.04 -10.92 -16.99
C GLU A 234 -5.30 -10.91 -15.65
N LEU A 235 -5.53 -11.89 -14.79
CA LEU A 235 -4.79 -12.06 -13.54
C LEU A 235 -3.27 -12.20 -13.82
N VAL A 236 -2.91 -13.04 -14.77
CA VAL A 236 -1.50 -13.22 -15.15
C VAL A 236 -0.91 -11.93 -15.70
N ARG A 237 -1.64 -11.23 -16.60
CA ARG A 237 -1.22 -9.96 -17.16
C ARG A 237 -0.95 -8.90 -16.09
N LEU A 238 -1.84 -8.77 -15.13
CA LEU A 238 -1.72 -7.78 -14.04
C LEU A 238 -0.63 -8.15 -13.04
N LEU A 239 -0.43 -9.44 -12.73
CA LEU A 239 0.71 -9.88 -11.91
C LEU A 239 2.04 -9.57 -12.59
N VAL A 240 2.16 -9.82 -13.90
CA VAL A 240 3.35 -9.46 -14.67
C VAL A 240 3.58 -7.94 -14.66
N LEU A 241 2.53 -7.16 -14.82
CA LEU A 241 2.60 -5.70 -14.75
C LEU A 241 3.01 -5.22 -13.35
N GLU A 242 2.51 -5.85 -12.28
CA GLU A 242 2.91 -5.55 -10.90
C GLU A 242 4.41 -5.82 -10.69
N VAL A 243 4.91 -6.98 -11.15
CA VAL A 243 6.36 -7.29 -11.13
C VAL A 243 7.17 -6.26 -11.92
N ALA A 244 6.70 -5.90 -13.12
CA ALA A 244 7.37 -4.88 -13.93
C ALA A 244 7.46 -3.54 -13.20
N TRP A 245 6.40 -3.09 -12.53
CA TRP A 245 6.42 -1.88 -11.72
C TRP A 245 7.36 -1.98 -10.51
N VAL A 246 7.41 -3.14 -9.83
CA VAL A 246 8.40 -3.35 -8.76
C VAL A 246 9.81 -3.18 -9.31
N VAL A 247 10.14 -3.79 -10.45
CA VAL A 247 11.47 -3.65 -11.08
C VAL A 247 11.76 -2.19 -11.44
N VAL A 248 10.80 -1.49 -12.06
CA VAL A 248 10.94 -0.05 -12.38
C VAL A 248 11.24 0.77 -11.13
N MET A 249 10.52 0.54 -10.03
CA MET A 249 10.72 1.29 -8.79
C MET A 249 12.02 0.91 -8.08
N VAL A 250 12.46 -0.35 -8.14
CA VAL A 250 13.80 -0.76 -7.68
C VAL A 250 14.88 0.02 -8.42
N VAL A 251 14.80 0.04 -9.76
CA VAL A 251 15.77 0.76 -10.60
C VAL A 251 15.73 2.26 -10.31
N ALA A 252 14.55 2.85 -10.23
CA ALA A 252 14.38 4.27 -9.91
C ALA A 252 15.02 4.63 -8.55
N CYS A 253 14.77 3.83 -7.52
CA CYS A 253 15.35 4.01 -6.20
C CYS A 253 16.90 3.90 -6.23
N ARG A 254 17.45 2.89 -6.94
CA ARG A 254 18.90 2.70 -7.08
C ARG A 254 19.55 3.85 -7.84
N VAL A 255 18.93 4.31 -8.92
CA VAL A 255 19.40 5.46 -9.69
C VAL A 255 19.34 6.74 -8.85
N ALA A 256 18.24 6.95 -8.13
CA ALA A 256 18.12 8.11 -7.23
C ALA A 256 19.19 8.08 -6.14
N TRP A 257 19.44 6.93 -5.52
CA TRP A 257 20.53 6.76 -4.55
C TRP A 257 21.91 7.07 -5.17
N ALA A 258 22.24 6.43 -6.30
CA ALA A 258 23.55 6.58 -6.94
C ALA A 258 23.82 8.02 -7.43
N ARG A 259 22.79 8.71 -7.95
CA ARG A 259 22.93 10.12 -8.35
C ARG A 259 22.92 11.07 -7.17
N GLY A 260 22.07 10.78 -6.17
CA GLY A 260 21.96 11.58 -4.96
C GLY A 260 23.24 11.62 -4.14
N THR A 261 23.87 10.46 -3.92
CA THR A 261 25.14 10.37 -3.18
C THR A 261 26.29 11.10 -3.86
N ARG A 262 26.34 11.12 -5.20
CA ARG A 262 27.34 11.92 -5.95
C ARG A 262 27.15 13.43 -5.81
N ARG A 263 25.92 13.88 -5.55
CA ARG A 263 25.59 15.29 -5.33
C ARG A 263 25.75 15.71 -3.88
N TYR A 264 25.80 14.76 -2.99
CA TYR A 264 25.82 15.02 -1.54
C TYR A 264 27.15 15.65 -1.13
N SER A 265 27.17 16.97 -1.00
CA SER A 265 28.24 17.71 -0.35
C SER A 265 27.84 17.90 1.11
N GLY A 266 28.36 17.08 2.02
CA GLY A 266 27.93 17.08 3.43
C GLY A 266 27.82 18.50 4.01
N PHE A 267 26.60 19.02 4.10
CA PHE A 267 26.34 20.30 4.76
C PHE A 267 26.83 20.20 6.22
N GLY A 268 27.80 21.01 6.58
CA GLY A 268 28.38 21.08 7.92
C GLY A 268 29.78 20.50 8.03
N GLY A 269 30.60 20.55 6.98
CA GLY A 269 32.05 20.44 7.03
C GLY A 269 32.69 21.81 6.96
#